data_61fbf347e5e5b58721015cf841d7a0c8
#
_entry.id   61fbf347e5e5b58721015cf841d7a0c8
#
_cell.length_a   1.000
_cell.length_b   1.000
_cell.length_c   1.000
_cell.angle_alpha   90.00
_cell.angle_beta   90.00
_cell.angle_gamma   90.00
#
_symmetry.space_group_name_H-M   'P 1'
#
loop_
_entity.id
_entity.type
_entity.pdbx_description
1 polymer ?
#
loop_
_entity_poly.entity_id
_entity_poly.type
_entity_poly.pdbx_seq_one_letter_code
_entity_poly.pdbx_strand_id
1 'polypeptide(L)'
;MFTAEMYESIKKVEATRKERMATEPRRMTAEEKEALLKAYHPDYREDGFAEIKVGPNKGEKAPKELTELLHSNSRLLKEKVDLSKVDYETDVLVIGGGGAGCSAAIEANEAGADVIVVTKLRIGDANTMMAEGGIQAADKENDSPVQHYLDAFGGGHFAARPELLRRLVMEAPDAIQWLNKLGVMFDKDEDGRMVTTHGGGTSRKRMHACKDYSGAEIMRTLRDEVINRQIPVVEFTSAVELIKDEKGQVAGAVLLNMETGDYLVAKAKTVVIATGGAGRLHYQNFPTSNHY
;
A
#
# COMPACT_ATOMS: atom_id res chain seq x y z
N MET A 1 1.91 -13.86 -34.73
CA MET A 1 1.21 -13.47 -35.97
C MET A 1 -0.27 -13.62 -35.71
N PHE A 2 -1.11 -12.61 -36.03
CA PHE A 2 -2.56 -12.67 -35.79
C PHE A 2 -3.22 -13.68 -36.75
N THR A 3 -4.24 -14.39 -36.28
CA THR A 3 -5.07 -15.25 -37.15
C THR A 3 -5.97 -14.41 -38.06
N ALA A 4 -6.55 -15.01 -39.09
CA ALA A 4 -7.46 -14.32 -40.00
C ALA A 4 -8.68 -13.74 -39.24
N GLU A 5 -9.22 -14.48 -38.24
CA GLU A 5 -10.33 -14.04 -37.39
C GLU A 5 -9.94 -12.84 -36.52
N MET A 6 -8.71 -12.83 -35.99
CA MET A 6 -8.16 -11.69 -35.24
C MET A 6 -8.06 -10.44 -36.15
N TYR A 7 -7.62 -10.58 -37.41
CA TYR A 7 -7.59 -9.47 -38.35
C TYR A 7 -8.98 -8.91 -38.64
N GLU A 8 -9.99 -9.77 -38.81
CA GLU A 8 -11.37 -9.32 -38.98
C GLU A 8 -11.91 -8.60 -37.74
N SER A 9 -11.59 -9.08 -36.56
CA SER A 9 -11.92 -8.39 -35.30
C SER A 9 -11.24 -7.03 -35.19
N ILE A 10 -9.95 -6.94 -35.53
CA ILE A 10 -9.20 -5.67 -35.55
C ILE A 10 -9.84 -4.68 -36.52
N LYS A 11 -10.19 -5.11 -37.73
CA LYS A 11 -10.86 -4.25 -38.71
C LYS A 11 -12.17 -3.66 -38.20
N LYS A 12 -13.01 -4.49 -37.53
CA LYS A 12 -14.26 -4.03 -36.90
C LYS A 12 -13.99 -2.99 -35.79
N VAL A 13 -13.01 -3.24 -34.95
CA VAL A 13 -12.60 -2.30 -33.89
C VAL A 13 -12.10 -0.98 -34.48
N GLU A 14 -11.27 -1.03 -35.50
CA GLU A 14 -10.74 0.18 -36.18
C GLU A 14 -11.84 0.95 -36.89
N ALA A 15 -12.76 0.27 -37.59
CA ALA A 15 -13.88 0.91 -38.29
C ALA A 15 -14.77 1.76 -37.38
N THR A 16 -14.92 1.38 -36.10
CA THR A 16 -15.72 2.09 -35.12
C THR A 16 -14.90 2.96 -34.16
N ARG A 17 -13.57 2.99 -34.28
CA ARG A 17 -12.68 3.69 -33.34
C ARG A 17 -13.04 5.16 -33.20
N LYS A 18 -13.21 5.87 -34.31
CA LYS A 18 -13.51 7.31 -34.31
C LYS A 18 -14.82 7.63 -33.60
N GLU A 19 -15.85 6.84 -33.86
CA GLU A 19 -17.16 6.96 -33.20
C GLU A 19 -17.05 6.67 -31.70
N ARG A 20 -16.42 5.57 -31.33
CA ARG A 20 -16.23 5.18 -29.90
C ARG A 20 -15.41 6.20 -29.13
N MET A 21 -14.38 6.80 -29.74
CA MET A 21 -13.59 7.86 -29.10
C MET A 21 -14.37 9.17 -28.94
N ALA A 22 -15.35 9.44 -29.82
CA ALA A 22 -16.21 10.61 -29.73
C ALA A 22 -17.44 10.41 -28.84
N THR A 23 -17.74 9.16 -28.45
CA THR A 23 -18.90 8.81 -27.66
C THR A 23 -18.50 8.57 -26.21
N GLU A 24 -18.92 9.43 -25.30
CA GLU A 24 -18.79 9.17 -23.87
C GLU A 24 -20.00 8.34 -23.41
N PRO A 25 -19.79 7.12 -22.88
CA PRO A 25 -20.90 6.31 -22.40
C PRO A 25 -21.62 7.00 -21.24
N ARG A 26 -22.94 6.96 -21.27
CA ARG A 26 -23.76 7.46 -20.15
C ARG A 26 -23.40 6.71 -18.86
N ARG A 27 -23.15 7.45 -17.82
CA ARG A 27 -22.92 6.88 -16.48
C ARG A 27 -24.26 6.40 -15.90
N MET A 28 -24.25 5.20 -15.35
CA MET A 28 -25.41 4.66 -14.64
C MET A 28 -25.68 5.46 -13.37
N THR A 29 -26.97 5.65 -13.03
CA THR A 29 -27.36 6.18 -11.72
C THR A 29 -27.09 5.14 -10.62
N ALA A 30 -27.22 5.53 -9.35
CA ALA A 30 -27.05 4.62 -8.22
C ALA A 30 -28.10 3.48 -8.28
N GLU A 31 -29.35 3.82 -8.62
CA GLU A 31 -30.46 2.87 -8.74
C GLU A 31 -30.23 1.88 -9.89
N GLU A 32 -29.74 2.37 -11.04
CA GLU A 32 -29.42 1.49 -12.18
C GLU A 32 -28.28 0.53 -11.85
N LYS A 33 -27.26 0.98 -11.12
CA LYS A 33 -26.16 0.12 -10.65
C LYS A 33 -26.66 -0.93 -9.69
N GLU A 34 -27.51 -0.57 -8.74
CA GLU A 34 -28.10 -1.51 -7.79
C GLU A 34 -28.99 -2.53 -8.47
N ALA A 35 -29.83 -2.11 -9.42
CA ALA A 35 -30.65 -3.01 -10.21
C ALA A 35 -29.80 -4.00 -11.03
N LEU A 36 -28.71 -3.52 -11.62
CA LEU A 36 -27.78 -4.37 -12.36
C LEU A 36 -27.11 -5.40 -11.45
N LEU A 37 -26.63 -4.99 -10.29
CA LEU A 37 -26.01 -5.88 -9.31
C LEU A 37 -27.01 -6.93 -8.82
N LYS A 38 -28.23 -6.51 -8.50
CA LYS A 38 -29.30 -7.41 -8.05
C LYS A 38 -29.68 -8.46 -9.10
N ALA A 39 -29.68 -8.08 -10.38
CA ALA A 39 -30.07 -8.96 -11.47
C ALA A 39 -28.97 -9.94 -11.89
N TYR A 40 -27.69 -9.55 -11.80
CA TYR A 40 -26.62 -10.27 -12.47
C TYR A 40 -25.41 -10.61 -11.58
N HIS A 41 -25.26 -9.98 -10.39
CA HIS A 41 -24.13 -10.30 -9.51
C HIS A 41 -24.44 -11.59 -8.73
N PRO A 42 -23.61 -12.64 -8.86
CA PRO A 42 -23.92 -13.95 -8.27
C PRO A 42 -23.94 -13.93 -6.73
N ASP A 43 -23.20 -13.02 -6.12
CA ASP A 43 -23.09 -12.90 -4.66
C ASP A 43 -23.94 -11.75 -4.10
N TYR A 44 -24.87 -11.17 -4.90
CA TYR A 44 -25.72 -10.08 -4.42
C TYR A 44 -26.68 -10.58 -3.33
N ARG A 45 -26.68 -9.86 -2.21
CA ARG A 45 -27.59 -10.11 -1.08
C ARG A 45 -28.20 -8.79 -0.62
N GLU A 46 -29.53 -8.72 -0.54
CA GLU A 46 -30.23 -7.52 -0.07
C GLU A 46 -29.84 -7.16 1.38
N ASP A 47 -29.60 -8.17 2.23
CA ASP A 47 -29.13 -8.02 3.61
C ASP A 47 -27.61 -7.92 3.75
N GLY A 48 -26.90 -7.85 2.64
CA GLY A 48 -25.42 -7.86 2.60
C GLY A 48 -24.75 -6.57 3.07
N PHE A 49 -25.52 -5.53 3.38
CA PHE A 49 -25.00 -4.22 3.78
C PHE A 49 -25.49 -3.83 5.18
N ALA A 50 -24.65 -3.13 5.92
CA ALA A 50 -24.97 -2.56 7.22
C ALA A 50 -24.41 -1.14 7.35
N GLU A 51 -24.95 -0.39 8.28
CA GLU A 51 -24.50 0.98 8.57
C GLU A 51 -23.21 0.96 9.39
N ILE A 52 -22.21 1.76 9.00
CA ILE A 52 -21.00 2.02 9.78
C ILE A 52 -21.35 2.86 10.99
N LYS A 53 -21.03 2.38 12.19
CA LYS A 53 -21.34 3.04 13.47
C LYS A 53 -20.17 3.82 14.06
N VAL A 54 -18.96 3.69 13.50
CA VAL A 54 -17.72 4.24 14.05
C VAL A 54 -16.89 4.95 12.96
N GLY A 55 -16.02 5.85 13.39
CA GLY A 55 -15.07 6.52 12.51
C GLY A 55 -15.66 7.60 11.60
N PRO A 56 -14.86 8.09 10.64
CA PRO A 56 -15.24 9.21 9.76
C PRO A 56 -16.41 8.91 8.82
N ASN A 57 -16.62 7.64 8.49
CA ASN A 57 -17.69 7.17 7.60
C ASN A 57 -18.95 6.71 8.35
N LYS A 58 -19.12 7.12 9.60
CA LYS A 58 -20.31 6.79 10.39
C LYS A 58 -21.58 7.26 9.67
N GLY A 59 -22.55 6.35 9.55
CA GLY A 59 -23.82 6.57 8.85
C GLY A 59 -23.84 6.09 7.40
N GLU A 60 -22.68 5.78 6.81
CA GLU A 60 -22.61 5.20 5.48
C GLU A 60 -22.88 3.68 5.50
N LYS A 61 -23.37 3.15 4.39
CA LYS A 61 -23.56 1.72 4.22
C LYS A 61 -22.31 1.07 3.61
N ALA A 62 -21.89 -0.05 4.19
CA ALA A 62 -20.79 -0.88 3.70
C ALA A 62 -21.14 -2.36 3.80
N PRO A 63 -20.40 -3.25 3.12
CA PRO A 63 -20.57 -4.69 3.27
C PRO A 63 -20.57 -5.10 4.74
N LYS A 64 -21.47 -6.02 5.11
CA LYS A 64 -21.72 -6.43 6.49
C LYS A 64 -20.47 -6.96 7.17
N GLU A 65 -19.69 -7.75 6.44
CA GLU A 65 -18.41 -8.29 6.91
C GLU A 65 -17.42 -7.18 7.28
N LEU A 66 -17.35 -6.11 6.47
CA LEU A 66 -16.51 -4.96 6.76
C LEU A 66 -17.02 -4.19 7.98
N THR A 67 -18.35 -3.96 8.08
CA THR A 67 -18.92 -3.26 9.23
C THR A 67 -18.74 -4.04 10.52
N GLU A 68 -18.83 -5.37 10.48
CA GLU A 68 -18.58 -6.23 11.63
C GLU A 68 -17.12 -6.14 12.09
N LEU A 69 -16.16 -6.10 11.14
CA LEU A 69 -14.74 -5.88 11.47
C LEU A 69 -14.52 -4.50 12.10
N LEU A 70 -15.10 -3.45 11.53
CA LEU A 70 -14.96 -2.09 12.05
C LEU A 70 -15.59 -1.92 13.45
N HIS A 71 -16.66 -2.67 13.73
CA HIS A 71 -17.35 -2.62 15.02
C HIS A 71 -16.83 -3.63 16.05
N SER A 72 -15.93 -4.53 15.64
CA SER A 72 -15.44 -5.57 16.53
C SER A 72 -14.58 -4.99 17.64
N ASN A 73 -14.76 -5.53 18.84
CA ASN A 73 -13.81 -5.38 19.95
C ASN A 73 -12.68 -6.40 19.83
N SER A 74 -11.71 -6.37 20.76
CA SER A 74 -10.69 -7.39 20.89
C SER A 74 -11.29 -8.79 20.79
N ARG A 75 -10.70 -9.64 19.95
CA ARG A 75 -11.03 -11.07 19.84
C ARG A 75 -10.07 -11.96 20.60
N LEU A 76 -9.05 -11.36 21.20
CA LEU A 76 -8.11 -12.08 22.06
C LEU A 76 -8.77 -12.37 23.40
N LEU A 77 -8.77 -13.65 23.78
CA LEU A 77 -9.20 -14.05 25.12
C LEU A 77 -8.11 -13.65 26.10
N LYS A 78 -8.46 -12.90 27.14
CA LYS A 78 -7.52 -12.44 28.17
C LYS A 78 -6.77 -13.58 28.85
N GLU A 79 -7.41 -14.74 28.94
CA GLU A 79 -6.80 -15.95 29.50
C GLU A 79 -5.69 -16.54 28.62
N LYS A 80 -5.61 -16.16 27.35
CA LYS A 80 -4.59 -16.68 26.42
C LYS A 80 -3.38 -15.77 26.28
N VAL A 81 -3.47 -14.51 26.70
CA VAL A 81 -2.41 -13.52 26.51
C VAL A 81 -2.16 -12.81 27.85
N ASP A 82 -1.04 -13.13 28.47
CA ASP A 82 -0.56 -12.42 29.65
C ASP A 82 0.30 -11.24 29.23
N LEU A 83 -0.27 -10.03 29.26
CA LEU A 83 0.42 -8.80 28.86
C LEU A 83 1.58 -8.42 29.81
N SER A 84 1.70 -9.03 30.97
CA SER A 84 2.84 -8.82 31.90
C SER A 84 4.11 -9.53 31.43
N LYS A 85 3.94 -10.58 30.62
CA LYS A 85 5.05 -11.33 30.04
C LYS A 85 5.46 -10.67 28.70
N VAL A 86 6.43 -9.77 28.78
CA VAL A 86 6.97 -9.06 27.61
C VAL A 86 8.04 -9.91 26.95
N ASP A 87 7.83 -10.28 25.67
CA ASP A 87 8.80 -11.04 24.87
C ASP A 87 9.77 -10.12 24.12
N TYR A 88 9.30 -8.94 23.70
CA TYR A 88 10.10 -7.92 23.02
C TYR A 88 9.88 -6.55 23.65
N GLU A 89 10.95 -5.78 23.84
CA GLU A 89 10.88 -4.38 24.26
C GLU A 89 11.76 -3.54 23.35
N THR A 90 11.22 -2.40 22.85
CA THR A 90 11.91 -1.54 21.89
C THR A 90 11.40 -0.10 21.97
N ASP A 91 12.11 0.85 21.38
CA ASP A 91 11.63 2.23 21.22
C ASP A 91 10.57 2.29 20.12
N VAL A 92 10.84 1.68 18.96
CA VAL A 92 9.97 1.70 17.79
C VAL A 92 9.68 0.29 17.30
N LEU A 93 8.41 -0.10 17.38
CA LEU A 93 7.92 -1.33 16.77
C LEU A 93 7.34 -1.02 15.39
N VAL A 94 7.96 -1.56 14.35
CA VAL A 94 7.48 -1.43 12.97
C VAL A 94 6.70 -2.69 12.58
N ILE A 95 5.44 -2.55 12.24
CA ILE A 95 4.56 -3.64 11.81
C ILE A 95 4.45 -3.64 10.29
N GLY A 96 5.17 -4.53 9.63
CA GLY A 96 5.22 -4.71 8.19
C GLY A 96 6.62 -4.56 7.61
N GLY A 97 7.08 -5.57 6.85
CA GLY A 97 8.42 -5.67 6.25
C GLY A 97 8.48 -5.23 4.78
N GLY A 98 7.53 -4.40 4.31
CA GLY A 98 7.53 -3.81 2.98
C GLY A 98 8.33 -2.51 2.89
N GLY A 99 8.27 -1.83 1.76
CA GLY A 99 9.02 -0.59 1.51
C GLY A 99 8.83 0.48 2.58
N ALA A 100 7.58 0.74 2.99
CA ALA A 100 7.28 1.72 4.03
C ALA A 100 7.84 1.32 5.41
N GLY A 101 7.73 0.04 5.76
CA GLY A 101 8.23 -0.45 7.04
C GLY A 101 9.76 -0.45 7.10
N CYS A 102 10.42 -0.93 6.06
CA CYS A 102 11.90 -0.88 5.98
C CYS A 102 12.42 0.56 6.03
N SER A 103 11.79 1.48 5.30
CA SER A 103 12.17 2.91 5.33
C SER A 103 12.00 3.50 6.73
N ALA A 104 10.86 3.24 7.38
CA ALA A 104 10.63 3.71 8.75
C ALA A 104 11.63 3.12 9.75
N ALA A 105 11.99 1.84 9.59
CA ALA A 105 12.97 1.19 10.46
C ALA A 105 14.37 1.78 10.28
N ILE A 106 14.79 2.02 9.04
CA ILE A 106 16.09 2.64 8.73
C ILE A 106 16.18 4.04 9.32
N GLU A 107 15.19 4.89 9.07
CA GLU A 107 15.14 6.26 9.56
C GLU A 107 15.12 6.33 11.10
N ALA A 108 14.33 5.48 11.75
CA ALA A 108 14.29 5.42 13.21
C ALA A 108 15.64 4.95 13.80
N ASN A 109 16.29 3.97 13.18
CA ASN A 109 17.62 3.52 13.58
C ASN A 109 18.68 4.59 13.37
N GLU A 110 18.64 5.33 12.26
CA GLU A 110 19.53 6.48 12.03
C GLU A 110 19.36 7.59 13.07
N ALA A 111 18.14 7.76 13.58
CA ALA A 111 17.85 8.68 14.66
C ALA A 111 18.30 8.17 16.04
N GLY A 112 18.88 6.97 16.13
CA GLY A 112 19.41 6.37 17.36
C GLY A 112 18.37 5.65 18.21
N ALA A 113 17.18 5.32 17.66
CA ALA A 113 16.18 4.54 18.36
C ALA A 113 16.47 3.03 18.26
N ASP A 114 16.12 2.27 19.30
CA ASP A 114 16.03 0.83 19.22
C ASP A 114 14.78 0.46 18.40
N VAL A 115 14.96 -0.35 17.36
CA VAL A 115 13.91 -0.68 16.40
C VAL A 115 13.75 -2.19 16.26
N ILE A 116 12.53 -2.67 16.20
CA ILE A 116 12.18 -4.05 15.82
C ILE A 116 11.18 -4.00 14.68
N VAL A 117 11.42 -4.78 13.61
CA VAL A 117 10.46 -4.99 12.53
C VAL A 117 9.77 -6.32 12.73
N VAL A 118 8.44 -6.33 12.71
CA VAL A 118 7.63 -7.55 12.74
C VAL A 118 6.92 -7.70 11.40
N THR A 119 7.02 -8.87 10.81
CA THR A 119 6.39 -9.14 9.51
C THR A 119 5.79 -10.55 9.45
N LYS A 120 4.59 -10.67 8.88
CA LYS A 120 3.91 -11.98 8.76
C LYS A 120 4.55 -12.94 7.76
N LEU A 121 5.37 -12.42 6.85
CA LEU A 121 6.17 -13.19 5.90
C LEU A 121 7.65 -12.84 6.11
N ARG A 122 8.51 -13.22 5.17
CA ARG A 122 9.90 -12.76 5.19
C ARG A 122 9.98 -11.26 4.93
N ILE A 123 11.00 -10.62 5.45
CA ILE A 123 11.24 -9.22 5.14
C ILE A 123 11.42 -9.02 3.63
N GLY A 124 10.69 -8.09 3.07
CA GLY A 124 10.67 -7.82 1.64
C GLY A 124 9.60 -8.58 0.86
N ASP A 125 9.00 -9.63 1.40
CA ASP A 125 7.86 -10.31 0.79
C ASP A 125 6.61 -9.42 0.93
N ALA A 126 6.51 -8.41 0.06
CA ALA A 126 5.49 -7.37 0.13
C ALA A 126 5.14 -6.86 -1.27
N ASN A 127 4.05 -6.10 -1.39
CA ASN A 127 3.66 -5.53 -2.67
C ASN A 127 4.69 -4.58 -3.28
N THR A 128 5.54 -3.97 -2.47
CA THR A 128 6.66 -3.17 -2.98
C THR A 128 7.50 -3.99 -3.95
N MET A 129 7.79 -5.25 -3.63
CA MET A 129 8.56 -6.13 -4.50
C MET A 129 7.89 -6.41 -5.85
N MET A 130 6.56 -6.33 -5.91
CA MET A 130 5.77 -6.64 -7.09
C MET A 130 5.61 -5.46 -8.05
N ALA A 131 6.06 -4.27 -7.67
CA ALA A 131 5.92 -3.06 -8.48
C ALA A 131 6.91 -3.06 -9.65
N GLU A 132 6.41 -2.97 -10.87
CA GLU A 132 7.21 -3.02 -12.10
C GLU A 132 7.50 -1.64 -12.67
N GLY A 133 6.51 -0.73 -12.63
CA GLY A 133 6.53 0.51 -13.38
C GLY A 133 7.54 1.56 -12.93
N GLY A 134 7.85 1.64 -11.66
CA GLY A 134 8.73 2.66 -11.09
C GLY A 134 8.08 3.53 -10.03
N ILE A 135 8.79 4.57 -9.62
CA ILE A 135 8.37 5.54 -8.60
C ILE A 135 8.42 6.96 -9.18
N GLN A 136 7.37 7.73 -8.94
CA GLN A 136 7.24 9.08 -9.49
C GLN A 136 7.80 10.14 -8.54
N ALA A 137 8.68 10.99 -9.05
CA ALA A 137 9.19 12.17 -8.34
C ALA A 137 9.50 13.30 -9.32
N ALA A 138 9.07 14.50 -9.01
CA ALA A 138 9.27 15.69 -9.85
C ALA A 138 10.61 16.35 -9.51
N ASP A 139 11.71 15.73 -9.95
CA ASP A 139 13.10 16.14 -9.67
C ASP A 139 13.82 16.75 -10.90
N LYS A 140 13.12 16.94 -12.03
CA LYS A 140 13.68 17.50 -13.26
C LYS A 140 13.27 18.96 -13.47
N GLU A 141 14.11 19.74 -14.17
CA GLU A 141 13.90 21.17 -14.42
C GLU A 141 12.57 21.51 -15.12
N ASN A 142 12.08 20.61 -15.95
CA ASN A 142 10.81 20.80 -16.70
C ASN A 142 9.58 20.29 -15.96
N ASP A 143 9.70 19.96 -14.67
CA ASP A 143 8.64 19.47 -13.82
C ASP A 143 8.67 20.16 -12.44
N SER A 144 7.64 19.92 -11.64
CA SER A 144 7.58 20.46 -10.28
C SER A 144 6.67 19.61 -9.38
N PRO A 145 6.89 19.60 -8.06
CA PRO A 145 5.96 19.00 -7.11
C PRO A 145 4.53 19.51 -7.24
N VAL A 146 4.34 20.78 -7.63
CA VAL A 146 3.01 21.34 -7.88
C VAL A 146 2.33 20.67 -9.06
N GLN A 147 3.05 20.51 -10.19
CA GLN A 147 2.51 19.80 -11.36
C GLN A 147 2.23 18.33 -11.03
N HIS A 148 3.12 17.69 -10.25
CA HIS A 148 2.91 16.33 -9.76
C HIS A 148 1.65 16.22 -8.89
N TYR A 149 1.43 17.22 -8.02
CA TYR A 149 0.22 17.29 -7.19
C TYR A 149 -1.05 17.34 -8.04
N LEU A 150 -1.08 18.22 -9.06
CA LEU A 150 -2.26 18.38 -9.92
C LEU A 150 -2.57 17.11 -10.71
N ASP A 151 -1.54 16.47 -11.27
CA ASP A 151 -1.69 15.20 -11.98
C ASP A 151 -2.24 14.09 -11.07
N ALA A 152 -1.65 13.94 -9.88
CA ALA A 152 -2.05 12.90 -8.93
C ALA A 152 -3.43 13.15 -8.30
N PHE A 153 -3.76 14.40 -7.97
CA PHE A 153 -5.05 14.76 -7.39
C PHE A 153 -6.17 14.59 -8.42
N GLY A 154 -5.95 15.04 -9.66
CA GLY A 154 -6.90 14.84 -10.75
C GLY A 154 -7.05 13.37 -11.15
N GLY A 155 -5.93 12.65 -11.28
CA GLY A 155 -5.94 11.21 -11.58
C GLY A 155 -6.61 10.37 -10.50
N GLY A 156 -6.54 10.79 -9.25
CA GLY A 156 -7.24 10.20 -8.11
C GLY A 156 -8.69 10.67 -7.96
N HIS A 157 -9.27 11.32 -8.97
CA HIS A 157 -10.64 11.86 -8.94
C HIS A 157 -10.94 12.76 -7.73
N PHE A 158 -9.93 13.50 -7.27
CA PHE A 158 -10.00 14.42 -6.13
C PHE A 158 -10.34 13.75 -4.79
N ALA A 159 -10.17 12.43 -4.68
CA ALA A 159 -10.46 11.67 -3.47
C ALA A 159 -9.32 11.66 -2.43
N ALA A 160 -8.12 12.08 -2.83
CA ALA A 160 -6.99 12.12 -1.92
C ALA A 160 -7.16 13.18 -0.83
N ARG A 161 -6.58 12.94 0.34
CA ARG A 161 -6.40 13.98 1.36
C ARG A 161 -5.34 14.97 0.90
N PRO A 162 -5.69 16.27 0.69
CA PRO A 162 -4.79 17.25 0.09
C PRO A 162 -3.45 17.38 0.82
N GLU A 163 -3.46 17.41 2.14
CA GLU A 163 -2.27 17.58 2.97
C GLU A 163 -1.33 16.38 2.90
N LEU A 164 -1.85 15.16 2.80
CA LEU A 164 -1.04 13.96 2.65
C LEU A 164 -0.44 13.88 1.24
N LEU A 165 -1.25 14.16 0.22
CA LEU A 165 -0.76 14.21 -1.16
C LEU A 165 0.31 15.29 -1.35
N ARG A 166 0.09 16.48 -0.76
CA ARG A 166 1.09 17.55 -0.78
C ARG A 166 2.43 17.07 -0.20
N ARG A 167 2.38 16.42 0.96
CA ARG A 167 3.57 15.89 1.61
C ARG A 167 4.29 14.87 0.73
N LEU A 168 3.55 13.92 0.18
CA LEU A 168 4.08 12.91 -0.73
C LEU A 168 4.83 13.53 -1.91
N VAL A 169 4.23 14.46 -2.64
CA VAL A 169 4.85 15.02 -3.85
C VAL A 169 6.01 15.98 -3.55
N MET A 170 5.95 16.67 -2.41
CA MET A 170 7.03 17.59 -1.99
C MET A 170 8.28 16.84 -1.52
N GLU A 171 8.11 15.70 -0.85
CA GLU A 171 9.20 14.88 -0.32
C GLU A 171 9.71 13.83 -1.33
N ALA A 172 8.97 13.57 -2.40
CA ALA A 172 9.34 12.55 -3.40
C ALA A 172 10.73 12.75 -4.05
N PRO A 173 11.17 13.97 -4.41
CA PRO A 173 12.52 14.18 -4.93
C PRO A 173 13.63 13.75 -3.95
N ASP A 174 13.47 14.08 -2.66
CA ASP A 174 14.43 13.70 -1.62
C ASP A 174 14.43 12.18 -1.40
N ALA A 175 13.26 11.56 -1.43
CA ALA A 175 13.12 10.11 -1.31
C ALA A 175 13.84 9.36 -2.44
N ILE A 176 13.74 9.83 -3.68
CA ILE A 176 14.49 9.26 -4.82
C ILE A 176 16.00 9.39 -4.62
N GLN A 177 16.47 10.54 -4.17
CA GLN A 177 17.90 10.74 -3.90
C GLN A 177 18.39 9.85 -2.74
N TRP A 178 17.57 9.68 -1.70
CA TRP A 178 17.86 8.80 -0.59
C TRP A 178 17.96 7.33 -1.05
N LEU A 179 17.01 6.84 -1.82
CA LEU A 179 17.06 5.49 -2.39
C LEU A 179 18.27 5.27 -3.30
N ASN A 180 18.62 6.27 -4.13
CA ASN A 180 19.82 6.21 -4.97
C ASN A 180 21.10 6.18 -4.13
N LYS A 181 21.17 6.91 -3.00
CA LYS A 181 22.31 6.87 -2.06
C LYS A 181 22.42 5.51 -1.36
N LEU A 182 21.29 4.86 -1.04
CA LEU A 182 21.28 3.51 -0.49
C LEU A 182 21.71 2.44 -1.50
N GLY A 183 21.77 2.77 -2.79
CA GLY A 183 22.24 1.87 -3.83
C GLY A 183 21.16 1.26 -4.73
N VAL A 184 19.97 1.87 -4.78
CA VAL A 184 18.97 1.50 -5.79
C VAL A 184 19.48 1.84 -7.19
N MET A 185 19.52 0.87 -8.07
CA MET A 185 20.09 0.97 -9.40
C MET A 185 19.07 1.51 -10.40
N PHE A 186 18.61 2.75 -10.20
CA PHE A 186 17.76 3.42 -11.19
C PHE A 186 18.43 3.52 -12.55
N ASP A 187 17.62 3.48 -13.61
CA ASP A 187 18.09 3.66 -14.99
C ASP A 187 18.78 5.02 -15.16
N LYS A 188 19.96 5.02 -15.76
CA LYS A 188 20.80 6.20 -15.97
C LYS A 188 21.20 6.33 -17.43
N ASP A 189 21.44 7.56 -17.86
CA ASP A 189 22.06 7.87 -19.14
C ASP A 189 23.57 7.63 -19.13
N GLU A 190 24.22 7.93 -20.27
CA GLU A 190 25.67 7.76 -20.45
C GLU A 190 26.50 8.68 -19.52
N ASP A 191 25.90 9.79 -19.05
CA ASP A 191 26.50 10.71 -18.10
C ASP A 191 26.26 10.31 -16.63
N GLY A 192 25.57 9.19 -16.38
CA GLY A 192 25.24 8.71 -15.04
C GLY A 192 24.07 9.42 -14.36
N ARG A 193 23.29 10.21 -15.10
CA ARG A 193 22.11 10.92 -14.58
C ARG A 193 20.89 10.03 -14.68
N MET A 194 20.07 9.99 -13.62
CA MET A 194 18.82 9.23 -13.64
C MET A 194 17.89 9.73 -14.74
N VAL A 195 17.43 8.81 -15.59
CA VAL A 195 16.44 9.06 -16.62
C VAL A 195 15.03 8.80 -16.09
N THR A 196 14.05 9.49 -16.68
CA THR A 196 12.65 9.35 -16.30
C THR A 196 11.78 9.05 -17.51
N THR A 197 10.70 8.30 -17.29
CA THR A 197 9.71 7.94 -18.29
C THR A 197 8.33 8.48 -17.93
N HIS A 198 7.38 8.38 -18.87
CA HIS A 198 5.98 8.68 -18.60
C HIS A 198 5.36 7.55 -17.76
N GLY A 199 4.67 7.92 -16.71
CA GLY A 199 3.69 7.05 -16.04
C GLY A 199 2.30 7.19 -16.67
N GLY A 200 1.37 6.29 -16.31
CA GLY A 200 -0.01 6.42 -16.72
C GLY A 200 -0.64 7.71 -16.15
N GLY A 201 -1.25 8.52 -17.04
CA GLY A 201 -1.93 9.75 -16.63
C GLY A 201 -1.04 10.93 -16.23
N THR A 202 0.28 10.85 -16.42
CA THR A 202 1.18 11.94 -16.05
C THR A 202 1.38 12.94 -17.19
N SER A 203 1.39 14.23 -16.85
CA SER A 203 1.67 15.31 -17.80
C SER A 203 3.17 15.49 -18.08
N ARG A 204 4.04 14.92 -17.26
CA ARG A 204 5.50 15.00 -17.37
C ARG A 204 6.16 13.64 -17.16
N LYS A 205 7.37 13.49 -17.70
CA LYS A 205 8.24 12.33 -17.45
C LYS A 205 8.86 12.47 -16.07
N ARG A 206 8.34 11.77 -15.09
CA ARG A 206 8.83 11.79 -13.70
C ARG A 206 8.98 10.41 -13.06
N MET A 207 8.74 9.35 -13.82
CA MET A 207 8.83 8.00 -13.30
C MET A 207 10.26 7.48 -13.40
N HIS A 208 10.89 7.26 -12.25
CA HIS A 208 12.19 6.63 -12.09
C HIS A 208 11.98 5.13 -12.03
N ALA A 209 12.72 4.39 -12.82
CA ALA A 209 12.56 2.94 -12.95
C ALA A 209 13.90 2.21 -12.89
N CYS A 210 13.86 0.93 -12.60
CA CYS A 210 14.93 -0.03 -12.76
C CYS A 210 14.41 -1.06 -13.78
N LYS A 211 14.41 -0.71 -15.05
CA LYS A 211 13.77 -1.49 -16.13
C LYS A 211 12.30 -1.79 -15.77
N ASP A 212 11.92 -3.06 -15.73
CA ASP A 212 10.59 -3.57 -15.39
C ASP A 212 10.52 -4.30 -14.05
N TYR A 213 11.55 -4.11 -13.20
CA TYR A 213 11.63 -4.72 -11.85
C TYR A 213 11.91 -3.71 -10.74
N SER A 214 11.43 -2.50 -10.90
CA SER A 214 11.73 -1.37 -10.01
C SER A 214 11.43 -1.67 -8.54
N GLY A 215 10.30 -2.30 -8.27
CA GLY A 215 9.92 -2.67 -6.90
C GLY A 215 10.83 -3.71 -6.29
N ALA A 216 11.23 -4.71 -7.06
CA ALA A 216 12.15 -5.74 -6.60
C ALA A 216 13.53 -5.13 -6.25
N GLU A 217 14.02 -4.20 -7.05
CA GLU A 217 15.30 -3.51 -6.80
C GLU A 217 15.24 -2.60 -5.58
N ILE A 218 14.18 -1.81 -5.45
CA ILE A 218 13.95 -0.96 -4.26
C ILE A 218 13.87 -1.85 -3.01
N MET A 219 13.12 -2.93 -3.07
CA MET A 219 12.91 -3.80 -1.91
C MET A 219 14.19 -4.56 -1.54
N ARG A 220 14.96 -5.02 -2.54
CA ARG A 220 16.29 -5.61 -2.32
C ARG A 220 17.17 -4.65 -1.52
N THR A 221 17.28 -3.42 -1.98
CA THR A 221 18.13 -2.41 -1.35
C THR A 221 17.68 -2.10 0.08
N LEU A 222 16.38 -1.87 0.29
CA LEU A 222 15.87 -1.56 1.63
C LEU A 222 16.01 -2.71 2.60
N ARG A 223 15.74 -3.95 2.15
CA ARG A 223 15.93 -5.16 2.96
C ARG A 223 17.40 -5.33 3.34
N ASP A 224 18.30 -5.22 2.37
CA ASP A 224 19.72 -5.39 2.57
C ASP A 224 20.25 -4.33 3.56
N GLU A 225 19.72 -3.10 3.50
CA GLU A 225 20.06 -2.03 4.43
C GLU A 225 19.57 -2.32 5.86
N VAL A 226 18.35 -2.83 6.04
CA VAL A 226 17.85 -3.26 7.36
C VAL A 226 18.75 -4.35 7.96
N ILE A 227 19.17 -5.31 7.14
CA ILE A 227 20.05 -6.40 7.58
C ILE A 227 21.45 -5.88 7.91
N ASN A 228 22.04 -5.03 7.05
CA ASN A 228 23.37 -4.46 7.25
C ASN A 228 23.47 -3.62 8.52
N ARG A 229 22.38 -2.92 8.88
CA ARG A 229 22.27 -2.17 10.13
C ARG A 229 21.97 -3.03 11.35
N GLN A 230 21.82 -4.34 11.16
CA GLN A 230 21.51 -5.29 12.22
C GLN A 230 20.20 -4.95 12.96
N ILE A 231 19.23 -4.34 12.27
CA ILE A 231 17.91 -4.09 12.84
C ILE A 231 17.21 -5.44 13.02
N PRO A 232 16.77 -5.80 14.24
CA PRO A 232 16.09 -7.06 14.48
C PRO A 232 14.80 -7.18 13.67
N VAL A 233 14.61 -8.35 13.02
CA VAL A 233 13.42 -8.68 12.24
C VAL A 233 12.80 -9.96 12.79
N VAL A 234 11.51 -9.89 13.11
CA VAL A 234 10.72 -11.03 13.57
C VAL A 234 9.80 -11.44 12.41
N GLU A 235 10.22 -12.45 11.68
CA GLU A 235 9.51 -12.98 10.50
C GLU A 235 8.42 -13.97 10.90
N PHE A 236 7.52 -14.31 9.96
CA PHE A 236 6.40 -15.24 10.14
C PHE A 236 5.57 -14.95 11.39
N THR A 237 5.48 -13.66 11.73
CA THR A 237 4.82 -13.20 12.95
C THR A 237 3.87 -12.05 12.60
N SER A 238 2.60 -12.24 12.90
CA SER A 238 1.54 -11.28 12.59
C SER A 238 1.18 -10.45 13.82
N ALA A 239 1.14 -9.13 13.71
CA ALA A 239 0.53 -8.30 14.73
C ALA A 239 -0.99 -8.45 14.64
N VAL A 240 -1.62 -8.88 15.74
CA VAL A 240 -3.05 -9.22 15.79
C VAL A 240 -3.87 -8.22 16.59
N GLU A 241 -3.24 -7.50 17.52
CA GLU A 241 -3.91 -6.46 18.31
C GLU A 241 -2.90 -5.42 18.81
N LEU A 242 -3.32 -4.16 18.89
CA LEU A 242 -2.54 -3.08 19.50
C LEU A 242 -2.82 -3.02 21.01
N ILE A 243 -1.77 -2.93 21.80
CA ILE A 243 -1.86 -2.75 23.25
C ILE A 243 -1.95 -1.25 23.55
N LYS A 244 -2.89 -0.87 24.41
CA LYS A 244 -3.03 0.51 24.90
C LYS A 244 -2.68 0.56 26.38
N ASP A 245 -2.03 1.65 26.76
CA ASP A 245 -1.79 1.99 28.17
C ASP A 245 -3.07 2.51 28.87
N GLU A 246 -2.95 2.84 30.15
CA GLU A 246 -4.04 3.38 30.96
C GLU A 246 -4.58 4.73 30.43
N LYS A 247 -3.78 5.44 29.66
CA LYS A 247 -4.17 6.73 29.04
C LYS A 247 -4.80 6.54 27.65
N GLY A 248 -4.91 5.28 27.17
CA GLY A 248 -5.41 4.95 25.86
C GLY A 248 -4.40 5.15 24.72
N GLN A 249 -3.13 5.41 25.03
CA GLN A 249 -2.07 5.51 24.04
C GLN A 249 -1.56 4.12 23.66
N VAL A 250 -1.14 3.95 22.41
CA VAL A 250 -0.56 2.68 21.97
C VAL A 250 0.81 2.49 22.61
N ALA A 251 0.99 1.35 23.28
CA ALA A 251 2.17 0.98 24.04
C ALA A 251 2.83 -0.32 23.56
N GLY A 252 2.34 -0.88 22.45
CA GLY A 252 2.87 -2.11 21.88
C GLY A 252 1.85 -2.87 21.06
N ALA A 253 2.12 -4.15 20.84
CA ALA A 253 1.23 -5.04 20.11
C ALA A 253 1.29 -6.47 20.65
N VAL A 254 0.17 -7.19 20.53
CA VAL A 254 0.13 -8.64 20.62
C VAL A 254 0.45 -9.21 19.25
N LEU A 255 1.38 -10.13 19.23
CA LEU A 255 1.88 -10.80 18.04
C LEU A 255 1.47 -12.27 18.06
N LEU A 256 1.24 -12.84 16.90
CA LEU A 256 1.01 -14.28 16.72
C LEU A 256 2.16 -14.84 15.88
N ASN A 257 2.95 -15.72 16.48
CA ASN A 257 3.91 -16.52 15.72
C ASN A 257 3.11 -17.52 14.86
N MET A 258 3.21 -17.39 13.55
CA MET A 258 2.39 -18.16 12.62
C MET A 258 2.89 -19.59 12.41
N GLU A 259 4.10 -19.90 12.85
CA GLU A 259 4.69 -21.25 12.78
C GLU A 259 4.32 -22.08 13.99
N THR A 260 4.35 -21.48 15.20
CA THR A 260 4.07 -22.18 16.46
C THR A 260 2.64 -22.00 16.95
N GLY A 261 1.97 -20.91 16.55
CA GLY A 261 0.66 -20.52 17.04
C GLY A 261 0.70 -19.81 18.40
N ASP A 262 1.89 -19.49 18.91
CA ASP A 262 2.06 -18.82 20.20
C ASP A 262 1.77 -17.31 20.08
N TYR A 263 1.17 -16.76 21.14
CA TYR A 263 1.05 -15.32 21.30
C TYR A 263 2.27 -14.76 22.02
N LEU A 264 2.79 -13.65 21.50
CA LEU A 264 3.93 -12.91 22.02
C LEU A 264 3.52 -11.47 22.30
N VAL A 265 4.16 -10.85 23.26
CA VAL A 265 3.89 -9.45 23.64
C VAL A 265 5.10 -8.59 23.29
N ALA A 266 4.88 -7.61 22.42
CA ALA A 266 5.86 -6.58 22.09
C ALA A 266 5.45 -5.26 22.78
N LYS A 267 6.31 -4.74 23.65
CA LYS A 267 6.18 -3.43 24.27
C LYS A 267 7.00 -2.41 23.49
N ALA A 268 6.42 -1.25 23.19
CA ALA A 268 7.10 -0.20 22.43
C ALA A 268 6.64 1.19 22.88
N LYS A 269 7.55 2.18 22.77
CA LYS A 269 7.21 3.59 22.99
C LYS A 269 6.40 4.15 21.81
N THR A 270 6.68 3.64 20.60
CA THR A 270 6.00 4.03 19.37
C THR A 270 5.74 2.80 18.51
N VAL A 271 4.57 2.75 17.87
CA VAL A 271 4.22 1.70 16.90
C VAL A 271 3.97 2.33 15.54
N VAL A 272 4.69 1.86 14.54
CA VAL A 272 4.51 2.24 13.13
C VAL A 272 3.73 1.14 12.41
N ILE A 273 2.54 1.46 11.91
CA ILE A 273 1.73 0.53 11.10
C ILE A 273 2.09 0.73 9.65
N ALA A 274 2.79 -0.24 9.06
CA ALA A 274 3.23 -0.25 7.67
C ALA A 274 2.76 -1.52 6.93
N THR A 275 1.52 -1.94 7.21
CA THR A 275 0.94 -3.24 6.81
C THR A 275 0.47 -3.30 5.36
N GLY A 276 0.65 -2.23 4.58
CA GLY A 276 0.18 -2.13 3.21
C GLY A 276 -1.31 -1.87 3.11
N GLY A 277 -1.89 -2.13 1.93
CA GLY A 277 -3.29 -1.85 1.66
C GLY A 277 -4.25 -2.92 2.17
N ALA A 278 -5.52 -2.53 2.37
CA ALA A 278 -6.59 -3.37 2.89
C ALA A 278 -7.47 -4.00 1.79
N GLY A 279 -7.01 -4.01 0.54
CA GLY A 279 -7.80 -4.48 -0.60
C GLY A 279 -8.32 -5.90 -0.45
N ARG A 280 -7.59 -6.78 0.24
CA ARG A 280 -7.98 -8.19 0.49
C ARG A 280 -9.17 -8.37 1.45
N LEU A 281 -9.64 -7.28 2.05
CA LEU A 281 -10.93 -7.31 2.77
C LEU A 281 -12.12 -7.42 1.83
N HIS A 282 -11.93 -7.16 0.54
CA HIS A 282 -12.95 -7.25 -0.48
C HIS A 282 -12.74 -8.52 -1.33
N TYR A 283 -13.82 -9.22 -1.64
CA TYR A 283 -13.79 -10.44 -2.44
C TYR A 283 -13.21 -10.18 -3.83
N GLN A 284 -13.63 -9.11 -4.48
CA GLN A 284 -13.05 -8.64 -5.72
C GLN A 284 -12.21 -7.40 -5.44
N ASN A 285 -10.93 -7.57 -5.54
CA ASN A 285 -9.95 -6.54 -5.32
C ASN A 285 -9.15 -6.35 -6.61
N PHE A 286 -9.33 -5.22 -7.25
CA PHE A 286 -8.65 -4.89 -8.48
C PHE A 286 -8.22 -3.42 -8.45
N PRO A 287 -7.03 -3.10 -8.89
CA PRO A 287 -5.91 -3.93 -9.36
C PRO A 287 -4.91 -4.29 -8.27
N THR A 288 -5.07 -3.74 -7.09
CA THR A 288 -4.13 -3.90 -5.99
C THR A 288 -4.42 -5.16 -5.23
N SER A 289 -4.24 -6.25 -5.87
CA SER A 289 -4.18 -7.49 -5.16
C SER A 289 -2.92 -7.52 -4.32
N ASN A 290 -2.98 -7.03 -3.11
CA ASN A 290 -2.08 -7.51 -2.09
C ASN A 290 -2.33 -8.99 -1.97
N HIS A 291 -1.60 -9.77 -2.73
CA HIS A 291 -1.85 -11.20 -2.87
C HIS A 291 -1.51 -12.01 -1.62
N TYR A 292 -1.13 -11.39 -0.51
CA TYR A 292 -0.64 -12.09 0.67
C TYR A 292 -1.19 -11.51 1.97
#